data_9af33cde140fc04b7dc1dfeb7efce348
#
_entry.id   9af33cde140fc04b7dc1dfeb7efce348
#
_cell.length_a   1.000
_cell.length_b   1.000
_cell.length_c   1.000
_cell.angle_alpha   90.00
_cell.angle_beta   90.00
_cell.angle_gamma   90.00
#
_symmetry.space_group_name_H-M   'P 1'
#
loop_
_entity.id
_entity.type
_entity.pdbx_description
1 polymer ?
#
loop_
_entity_poly.entity_id
_entity_poly.type
_entity_poly.pdbx_seq_one_letter_code
_entity_poly.pdbx_strand_id
1 'polypeptide(L)'
;LHNMDEVERLDIRIGDFVKVKRAGDVIPKVIKVEKNKRKGKNKKIIQPTHCSSCSRPLEFFEGLTPNLDLSKLENEDHSCYGYSQFKETLKHFVSRQAMDIDGLGSKTIDQMVDKGIIKSIKDLYLLKKESFVELDGFAEKSINNLLSSINKSKNIRLSNFIYALGIKEIGLETSKNLSKRFLKIENIFSASVDDFIAVDDIGEVASANLHAFFSDKLNIKFLEEIINLGFKLEAEKVTSQTSILGGKKIAITGKLSFISRDELKSKLEDLGVKVVNSISKNTDYVIVGSDAGSKLEKARALNIEIISDKNLDTFLAQNEN
;
A
#
# COMPACT_ATOMS: atom_id res chain seq x y z
N LEU A 1 1.56 7.10 20.42
CA LEU A 1 1.66 8.58 20.48
C LEU A 1 2.22 9.13 19.16
N HIS A 2 1.55 8.81 18.06
CA HIS A 2 1.91 9.25 16.70
C HIS A 2 1.11 10.49 16.27
N ASN A 3 0.14 10.95 17.09
CA ASN A 3 -0.70 12.09 16.83
C ASN A 3 -0.55 13.12 17.96
N MET A 4 -0.22 14.36 17.60
CA MET A 4 -0.05 15.46 18.56
C MET A 4 -1.36 15.83 19.26
N ASP A 5 -2.51 15.72 18.58
CA ASP A 5 -3.82 15.98 19.18
C ASP A 5 -4.09 15.04 20.38
N GLU A 6 -3.67 13.76 20.26
CA GLU A 6 -3.77 12.80 21.38
C GLU A 6 -2.80 13.13 22.51
N VAL A 7 -1.61 13.64 22.19
CA VAL A 7 -0.62 14.10 23.17
C VAL A 7 -1.19 15.28 23.95
N GLU A 8 -1.80 16.24 23.29
CA GLU A 8 -2.43 17.42 23.89
C GLU A 8 -3.68 17.03 24.68
N ARG A 9 -4.58 16.22 24.10
CA ARG A 9 -5.80 15.75 24.77
C ARG A 9 -5.53 15.03 26.08
N LEU A 10 -4.48 14.22 26.13
CA LEU A 10 -4.06 13.50 27.33
C LEU A 10 -3.16 14.34 28.24
N ASP A 11 -2.68 15.50 27.77
CA ASP A 11 -1.66 16.33 28.45
C ASP A 11 -0.45 15.47 28.87
N ILE A 12 0.08 14.68 27.92
CA ILE A 12 1.24 13.80 28.17
C ILE A 12 2.50 14.65 28.22
N ARG A 13 3.37 14.33 29.20
CA ARG A 13 4.68 14.97 29.37
C ARG A 13 5.79 13.92 29.47
N ILE A 14 6.98 14.29 29.05
CA ILE A 14 8.16 13.44 29.21
C ILE A 14 8.39 13.20 30.69
N GLY A 15 8.48 11.92 31.09
CA GLY A 15 8.62 11.49 32.47
C GLY A 15 7.29 11.23 33.19
N ASP A 16 6.16 11.26 32.50
CA ASP A 16 4.87 10.86 33.08
C ASP A 16 4.76 9.35 33.28
N PHE A 17 4.04 8.97 34.35
CA PHE A 17 3.52 7.60 34.48
C PHE A 17 2.22 7.47 33.71
N VAL A 18 2.13 6.46 32.85
CA VAL A 18 0.98 6.26 31.98
C VAL A 18 0.39 4.86 32.16
N LYS A 19 -0.92 4.73 31.96
CA LYS A 19 -1.58 3.44 31.78
C LYS A 19 -1.63 3.10 30.30
N VAL A 20 -1.15 1.90 29.97
CA VAL A 20 -1.10 1.39 28.59
C VAL A 20 -2.04 0.20 28.49
N LYS A 21 -2.83 0.13 27.41
CA LYS A 21 -3.66 -1.02 27.05
C LYS A 21 -3.20 -1.51 25.68
N ARG A 22 -3.15 -2.83 25.49
CA ARG A 22 -3.03 -3.41 24.15
C ARG A 22 -4.34 -3.19 23.40
N ALA A 23 -4.28 -2.53 22.25
CA ALA A 23 -5.40 -2.38 21.33
C ALA A 23 -5.19 -3.39 20.22
N GLY A 24 -6.08 -4.39 20.11
CA GLY A 24 -5.85 -5.56 19.26
C GLY A 24 -4.66 -6.38 19.78
N ASP A 25 -4.09 -7.20 18.92
CA ASP A 25 -3.05 -8.15 19.35
C ASP A 25 -1.62 -7.56 19.42
N VAL A 26 -1.38 -6.33 18.94
CA VAL A 26 0.00 -5.87 18.70
C VAL A 26 0.33 -4.45 19.18
N ILE A 27 -0.56 -3.47 19.15
CA ILE A 27 -0.17 -2.05 19.35
C ILE A 27 -0.54 -1.55 20.75
N PRO A 28 0.44 -1.16 21.62
CA PRO A 28 0.15 -0.55 22.91
C PRO A 28 -0.38 0.88 22.74
N LYS A 29 -1.56 1.16 23.31
CA LYS A 29 -2.17 2.49 23.34
C LYS A 29 -2.12 3.07 24.75
N VAL A 30 -1.66 4.32 24.90
CA VAL A 30 -1.75 5.06 26.17
C VAL A 30 -3.20 5.50 26.35
N ILE A 31 -3.81 5.10 27.46
CA ILE A 31 -5.21 5.40 27.78
C ILE A 31 -5.38 6.47 28.86
N LYS A 32 -4.39 6.63 29.74
CA LYS A 32 -4.47 7.59 30.84
C LYS A 32 -3.08 7.99 31.32
N VAL A 33 -2.95 9.25 31.73
CA VAL A 33 -1.79 9.80 32.43
C VAL A 33 -2.09 9.90 33.93
N GLU A 34 -1.19 9.41 34.78
CA GLU A 34 -1.26 9.49 36.24
C GLU A 34 -0.68 10.84 36.69
N LYS A 35 -1.45 11.92 36.49
CA LYS A 35 -1.00 13.32 36.78
C LYS A 35 -0.59 13.54 38.24
N ASN A 36 -1.17 12.78 39.17
CA ASN A 36 -0.86 12.82 40.61
C ASN A 36 0.56 12.32 40.92
N LYS A 37 1.21 11.61 40.02
CA LYS A 37 2.58 11.11 40.17
C LYS A 37 3.64 12.06 39.59
N ARG A 38 3.26 13.22 39.07
CA ARG A 38 4.19 14.21 38.54
C ARG A 38 5.01 14.84 39.70
N LYS A 39 6.33 14.85 39.51
CA LYS A 39 7.27 15.43 40.47
C LYS A 39 7.72 16.85 40.11
N GLY A 40 6.97 17.57 39.27
CA GLY A 40 7.27 18.95 38.87
C GLY A 40 8.38 19.10 37.78
N LYS A 41 9.08 18.02 37.45
CA LYS A 41 10.15 18.01 36.42
C LYS A 41 9.70 17.51 35.05
N ASN A 42 8.40 17.23 34.90
CA ASN A 42 7.84 16.67 33.64
C ASN A 42 7.77 17.75 32.57
N LYS A 43 8.49 17.53 31.46
CA LYS A 43 8.55 18.49 30.33
C LYS A 43 7.39 18.27 29.36
N LYS A 44 6.77 19.35 28.90
CA LYS A 44 5.78 19.28 27.82
C LYS A 44 6.45 18.75 26.54
N ILE A 45 5.72 17.92 25.81
CA ILE A 45 6.09 17.55 24.45
C ILE A 45 5.66 18.72 23.56
N ILE A 46 6.61 19.34 22.93
CA ILE A 46 6.39 20.49 22.02
C ILE A 46 6.53 19.97 20.61
N GLN A 47 5.55 20.30 19.75
CA GLN A 47 5.63 19.98 18.35
C GLN A 47 6.84 20.72 17.74
N PRO A 48 7.70 20.00 17.00
CA PRO A 48 8.82 20.66 16.36
C PRO A 48 8.33 21.71 15.36
N THR A 49 8.86 22.90 15.43
CA THR A 49 8.59 23.99 14.46
C THR A 49 9.67 24.10 13.40
N HIS A 50 10.79 23.41 13.61
CA HIS A 50 11.93 23.40 12.69
C HIS A 50 12.45 21.98 12.50
N CYS A 51 12.96 21.70 11.32
CA CYS A 51 13.60 20.42 11.00
C CYS A 51 14.88 20.23 11.83
N SER A 52 15.03 19.08 12.48
CA SER A 52 16.21 18.77 13.31
C SER A 52 17.51 18.65 12.51
N SER A 53 17.44 18.37 11.21
CA SER A 53 18.59 18.16 10.34
C SER A 53 19.05 19.41 9.60
N CYS A 54 18.13 20.28 9.15
CA CYS A 54 18.45 21.47 8.36
C CYS A 54 18.00 22.79 9.01
N SER A 55 17.37 22.74 10.19
CA SER A 55 16.92 23.91 10.94
C SER A 55 15.90 24.83 10.23
N ARG A 56 15.33 24.39 9.10
CA ARG A 56 14.29 25.14 8.40
C ARG A 56 12.94 25.02 9.10
N PRO A 57 12.06 26.02 9.00
CA PRO A 57 10.69 25.93 9.49
C PRO A 57 9.96 24.71 8.90
N LEU A 58 9.20 24.03 9.74
CA LEU A 58 8.28 22.97 9.30
C LEU A 58 6.94 23.63 9.00
N GLU A 59 6.49 23.50 7.77
CA GLU A 59 5.16 23.90 7.36
C GLU A 59 4.25 22.66 7.38
N PHE A 60 3.08 22.80 8.01
CA PHE A 60 2.07 21.75 8.05
C PHE A 60 1.09 22.00 6.93
N PHE A 61 1.17 21.24 5.84
CA PHE A 61 0.22 21.31 4.74
C PHE A 61 -0.81 20.20 4.89
N GLU A 62 -2.08 20.53 4.85
CA GLU A 62 -3.14 19.56 4.58
C GLU A 62 -3.11 19.25 3.08
N GLY A 63 -3.00 17.97 2.73
CA GLY A 63 -3.15 17.54 1.34
C GLY A 63 -1.86 17.48 0.51
N LEU A 64 -0.71 17.10 1.10
CA LEU A 64 0.53 16.86 0.33
C LEU A 64 0.36 15.76 -0.70
N THR A 65 0.59 16.08 -1.97
CA THR A 65 0.76 15.09 -3.03
C THR A 65 2.08 14.33 -2.83
N PRO A 66 2.13 13.02 -3.16
CA PRO A 66 3.37 12.27 -3.07
C PRO A 66 4.48 12.89 -3.93
N ASN A 67 5.69 13.01 -3.37
CA ASN A 67 6.83 13.48 -4.13
C ASN A 67 7.42 12.32 -4.95
N LEU A 68 7.13 12.32 -6.23
CA LEU A 68 7.57 11.29 -7.18
C LEU A 68 8.92 11.61 -7.85
N ASP A 69 9.41 12.84 -7.72
CA ASP A 69 10.60 13.31 -8.43
C ASP A 69 11.30 14.45 -7.67
N LEU A 70 12.52 14.18 -7.19
CA LEU A 70 13.35 15.16 -6.47
C LEU A 70 13.83 16.30 -7.38
N SER A 71 13.91 16.09 -8.70
CA SER A 71 14.36 17.13 -9.62
C SER A 71 13.38 18.29 -9.75
N LYS A 72 12.13 18.09 -9.31
CA LYS A 72 11.12 19.14 -9.22
C LYS A 72 11.28 20.06 -8.02
N LEU A 73 12.12 19.67 -7.05
CA LEU A 73 12.49 20.56 -5.95
C LEU A 73 13.44 21.59 -6.51
N GLU A 74 12.92 22.75 -6.91
CA GLU A 74 13.71 23.84 -7.45
C GLU A 74 14.85 24.28 -6.51
N ASN A 75 15.91 24.77 -7.08
CA ASN A 75 17.28 24.99 -6.62
C ASN A 75 17.53 25.55 -5.20
N GLU A 76 16.52 25.93 -4.44
CA GLU A 76 16.69 26.46 -3.07
C GLU A 76 16.15 25.53 -1.97
N ASP A 77 15.38 24.50 -2.32
CA ASP A 77 14.72 23.60 -1.38
C ASP A 77 15.20 22.14 -1.46
N HIS A 78 16.49 21.91 -1.36
CA HIS A 78 16.99 20.62 -0.89
C HIS A 78 16.60 20.43 0.58
N SER A 79 15.29 20.49 0.87
CA SER A 79 14.80 20.27 2.22
C SER A 79 15.00 18.81 2.57
N CYS A 80 15.56 18.54 3.73
CA CYS A 80 15.62 17.21 4.35
C CYS A 80 14.25 16.50 4.30
N TYR A 81 13.17 17.25 4.28
CA TYR A 81 11.80 16.78 4.14
C TYR A 81 11.54 16.17 2.77
N GLY A 82 11.88 16.85 1.68
CA GLY A 82 11.68 16.33 0.33
C GLY A 82 12.44 15.03 0.08
N TYR A 83 13.67 14.92 0.54
CA TYR A 83 14.47 13.69 0.48
C TYR A 83 13.86 12.56 1.32
N SER A 84 13.46 12.84 2.56
CA SER A 84 12.84 11.85 3.42
C SER A 84 11.50 11.39 2.87
N GLN A 85 10.68 12.31 2.37
CA GLN A 85 9.40 12.00 1.75
C GLN A 85 9.60 11.15 0.49
N PHE A 86 10.55 11.49 -0.36
CA PHE A 86 10.85 10.72 -1.57
C PHE A 86 11.32 9.30 -1.24
N LYS A 87 12.19 9.12 -0.24
CA LYS A 87 12.60 7.79 0.21
C LYS A 87 11.41 6.94 0.65
N GLU A 88 10.49 7.49 1.44
CA GLU A 88 9.29 6.78 1.88
C GLU A 88 8.33 6.50 0.70
N THR A 89 8.15 7.46 -0.21
CA THR A 89 7.39 7.26 -1.46
C THR A 89 8.00 6.13 -2.30
N LEU A 90 9.34 6.10 -2.44
CA LEU A 90 10.01 5.05 -3.20
C LEU A 90 9.91 3.68 -2.51
N LYS A 91 10.03 3.61 -1.17
CA LYS A 91 9.80 2.39 -0.39
C LYS A 91 8.39 1.86 -0.56
N HIS A 92 7.40 2.75 -0.52
CA HIS A 92 6.01 2.40 -0.80
C HIS A 92 5.84 1.90 -2.23
N PHE A 93 6.37 2.63 -3.21
CA PHE A 93 6.27 2.31 -4.63
C PHE A 93 6.80 0.91 -4.96
N VAL A 94 7.95 0.51 -4.41
CA VAL A 94 8.55 -0.81 -4.68
C VAL A 94 7.96 -1.94 -3.84
N SER A 95 7.09 -1.63 -2.88
CA SER A 95 6.54 -2.61 -1.95
C SER A 95 5.75 -3.72 -2.65
N ARG A 96 5.58 -4.87 -1.95
CA ARG A 96 4.90 -6.06 -2.47
C ARG A 96 3.46 -5.80 -2.93
N GLN A 97 2.74 -4.92 -2.27
CA GLN A 97 1.35 -4.59 -2.62
C GLN A 97 1.25 -3.52 -3.73
N ALA A 98 2.36 -2.83 -4.03
CA ALA A 98 2.48 -1.83 -5.08
C ALA A 98 3.12 -2.46 -6.32
N MET A 99 4.35 -2.09 -6.67
CA MET A 99 5.04 -2.55 -7.89
C MET A 99 5.76 -3.90 -7.72
N ASP A 100 5.79 -4.47 -6.52
CA ASP A 100 6.39 -5.78 -6.16
C ASP A 100 7.81 -5.97 -6.71
N ILE A 101 8.70 -5.02 -6.39
CA ILE A 101 10.09 -5.07 -6.85
C ILE A 101 10.98 -5.71 -5.78
N ASP A 102 11.30 -6.97 -5.96
CA ASP A 102 12.19 -7.71 -5.08
C ASP A 102 13.65 -7.21 -5.17
N GLY A 103 14.34 -7.20 -4.03
CA GLY A 103 15.76 -6.85 -3.94
C GLY A 103 16.03 -5.39 -3.59
N LEU A 104 15.00 -4.53 -3.51
CA LEU A 104 15.09 -3.15 -3.05
C LEU A 104 14.62 -3.01 -1.60
N GLY A 105 15.46 -3.42 -0.65
CA GLY A 105 15.20 -3.14 0.77
C GLY A 105 15.39 -1.67 1.14
N SER A 106 14.85 -1.26 2.30
CA SER A 106 14.93 0.14 2.76
C SER A 106 16.36 0.69 2.79
N LYS A 107 17.34 -0.10 3.23
CA LYS A 107 18.75 0.32 3.26
C LYS A 107 19.31 0.58 1.86
N THR A 108 18.96 -0.24 0.89
CA THR A 108 19.39 -0.09 -0.52
C THR A 108 18.80 1.18 -1.12
N ILE A 109 17.51 1.42 -0.89
CA ILE A 109 16.83 2.64 -1.34
C ILE A 109 17.50 3.87 -0.74
N ASP A 110 17.75 3.86 0.58
CA ASP A 110 18.41 4.96 1.26
C ASP A 110 19.79 5.24 0.65
N GLN A 111 20.62 4.21 0.41
CA GLN A 111 21.93 4.35 -0.24
C GLN A 111 21.83 4.91 -1.67
N MET A 112 20.89 4.41 -2.49
CA MET A 112 20.73 4.85 -3.87
C MET A 112 20.30 6.32 -3.96
N VAL A 113 19.40 6.74 -3.08
CA VAL A 113 18.94 8.12 -3.02
C VAL A 113 20.05 9.04 -2.47
N ASP A 114 20.74 8.65 -1.38
CA ASP A 114 21.80 9.45 -0.76
C ASP A 114 23.01 9.63 -1.69
N LYS A 115 23.32 8.64 -2.53
CA LYS A 115 24.36 8.72 -3.56
C LYS A 115 23.91 9.40 -4.86
N GLY A 116 22.63 9.83 -4.94
CA GLY A 116 22.06 10.48 -6.11
C GLY A 116 21.93 9.59 -7.34
N ILE A 117 21.95 8.25 -7.14
CA ILE A 117 21.72 7.26 -8.22
C ILE A 117 20.26 7.28 -8.65
N ILE A 118 19.34 7.44 -7.69
CA ILE A 118 17.90 7.58 -7.92
C ILE A 118 17.46 8.94 -7.37
N LYS A 119 16.98 9.79 -8.26
CA LYS A 119 16.41 11.12 -7.95
C LYS A 119 14.90 11.18 -8.26
N SER A 120 14.42 10.24 -9.08
CA SER A 120 13.01 10.10 -9.42
C SER A 120 12.65 8.62 -9.54
N ILE A 121 11.36 8.30 -9.47
CA ILE A 121 10.88 6.92 -9.71
C ILE A 121 11.27 6.45 -11.13
N LYS A 122 11.36 7.34 -12.09
CA LYS A 122 11.79 7.05 -13.46
C LYS A 122 13.21 6.47 -13.49
N ASP A 123 14.14 6.99 -12.67
CA ASP A 123 15.52 6.52 -12.63
C ASP A 123 15.62 5.06 -12.22
N LEU A 124 14.70 4.57 -11.40
CA LEU A 124 14.61 3.16 -11.03
C LEU A 124 14.54 2.25 -12.27
N TYR A 125 13.78 2.65 -13.28
CA TYR A 125 13.59 1.90 -14.53
C TYR A 125 14.69 2.13 -15.57
N LEU A 126 15.61 3.05 -15.29
CA LEU A 126 16.78 3.36 -16.10
C LEU A 126 18.08 2.77 -15.54
N LEU A 127 18.02 2.09 -14.37
CA LEU A 127 19.16 1.44 -13.74
C LEU A 127 19.81 0.40 -14.66
N LYS A 128 21.12 0.39 -14.68
CA LYS A 128 21.97 -0.56 -15.40
C LYS A 128 22.94 -1.21 -14.41
N LYS A 129 23.68 -2.25 -14.85
CA LYS A 129 24.70 -2.91 -13.98
C LYS A 129 25.71 -1.93 -13.43
N GLU A 130 26.11 -0.94 -14.20
CA GLU A 130 27.08 0.08 -13.83
C GLU A 130 26.58 0.98 -12.68
N SER A 131 25.27 1.12 -12.53
CA SER A 131 24.66 1.91 -11.45
C SER A 131 24.93 1.34 -10.05
N PHE A 132 25.38 0.09 -9.96
CA PHE A 132 25.60 -0.63 -8.70
C PHE A 132 27.06 -0.68 -8.27
N VAL A 133 27.99 -0.17 -9.07
CA VAL A 133 29.45 -0.25 -8.80
C VAL A 133 29.82 0.41 -7.47
N GLU A 134 29.13 1.50 -7.12
CA GLU A 134 29.38 2.25 -5.88
C GLU A 134 28.56 1.77 -4.68
N LEU A 135 27.76 0.72 -4.85
CA LEU A 135 26.89 0.22 -3.79
C LEU A 135 27.48 -1.00 -3.10
N ASP A 136 27.53 -0.96 -1.77
CA ASP A 136 27.96 -2.08 -0.98
C ASP A 136 26.92 -3.22 -0.95
N GLY A 137 27.43 -4.46 -0.95
CA GLY A 137 26.60 -5.65 -0.75
C GLY A 137 25.90 -6.17 -2.02
N PHE A 138 26.24 -5.67 -3.20
CA PHE A 138 25.72 -6.18 -4.47
C PHE A 138 26.72 -7.09 -5.18
N ALA A 139 26.38 -8.40 -5.26
CA ALA A 139 27.05 -9.33 -6.14
C ALA A 139 26.34 -9.37 -7.51
N GLU A 140 27.03 -9.82 -8.56
CA GLU A 140 26.49 -9.84 -9.92
C GLU A 140 25.13 -10.55 -10.03
N LYS A 141 24.95 -11.66 -9.29
CA LYS A 141 23.69 -12.39 -9.26
C LYS A 141 22.54 -11.55 -8.66
N SER A 142 22.80 -10.81 -7.59
CA SER A 142 21.78 -9.95 -6.95
C SER A 142 21.41 -8.77 -7.84
N ILE A 143 22.38 -8.18 -8.56
CA ILE A 143 22.12 -7.12 -9.54
C ILE A 143 21.23 -7.64 -10.67
N ASN A 144 21.55 -8.80 -11.25
CA ASN A 144 20.75 -9.38 -12.33
C ASN A 144 19.32 -9.71 -11.87
N ASN A 145 19.15 -10.25 -10.67
CA ASN A 145 17.83 -10.52 -10.09
C ASN A 145 17.02 -9.23 -9.91
N LEU A 146 17.62 -8.18 -9.35
CA LEU A 146 16.98 -6.89 -9.15
C LEU A 146 16.56 -6.25 -10.47
N LEU A 147 17.46 -6.19 -11.46
CA LEU A 147 17.13 -5.64 -12.79
C LEU A 147 16.02 -6.46 -13.48
N SER A 148 16.02 -7.78 -13.30
CA SER A 148 14.93 -8.65 -13.77
C SER A 148 13.61 -8.33 -13.08
N SER A 149 13.62 -8.12 -11.75
CA SER A 149 12.44 -7.76 -10.96
C SER A 149 11.87 -6.40 -11.40
N ILE A 150 12.74 -5.38 -11.55
CA ILE A 150 12.36 -4.06 -12.07
C ILE A 150 11.72 -4.19 -13.47
N ASN A 151 12.28 -4.99 -14.35
CA ASN A 151 11.71 -5.15 -15.69
C ASN A 151 10.36 -5.89 -15.66
N LYS A 152 10.20 -6.91 -14.81
CA LYS A 152 8.93 -7.63 -14.62
C LYS A 152 7.83 -6.72 -14.08
N SER A 153 8.17 -5.78 -13.18
CA SER A 153 7.19 -4.87 -12.57
C SER A 153 6.54 -3.90 -13.57
N LYS A 154 7.08 -3.76 -14.79
CA LYS A 154 6.43 -3.00 -15.87
C LYS A 154 5.12 -3.62 -16.36
N ASN A 155 4.92 -4.93 -16.13
CA ASN A 155 3.69 -5.63 -16.47
C ASN A 155 2.88 -5.86 -15.19
N ILE A 156 1.95 -4.98 -14.89
CA ILE A 156 1.28 -4.92 -13.60
C ILE A 156 -0.19 -4.52 -13.75
N ARG A 157 -1.01 -4.86 -12.75
CA ARG A 157 -2.40 -4.41 -12.69
C ARG A 157 -2.46 -2.89 -12.50
N LEU A 158 -3.41 -2.25 -13.16
CA LEU A 158 -3.65 -0.82 -13.03
C LEU A 158 -3.91 -0.42 -11.58
N SER A 159 -4.62 -1.27 -10.81
CA SER A 159 -4.88 -1.03 -9.39
C SER A 159 -3.60 -0.95 -8.55
N ASN A 160 -2.64 -1.84 -8.79
CA ASN A 160 -1.35 -1.83 -8.08
C ASN A 160 -0.53 -0.59 -8.45
N PHE A 161 -0.57 -0.18 -9.73
CA PHE A 161 0.10 1.03 -10.18
C PHE A 161 -0.50 2.28 -9.52
N ILE A 162 -1.85 2.42 -9.49
CA ILE A 162 -2.53 3.53 -8.79
C ILE A 162 -2.15 3.54 -7.31
N TYR A 163 -2.18 2.37 -6.66
CA TYR A 163 -1.77 2.26 -5.25
C TYR A 163 -0.31 2.65 -5.04
N ALA A 164 0.58 2.27 -5.96
CA ALA A 164 2.00 2.60 -5.90
C ALA A 164 2.29 4.10 -5.95
N LEU A 165 1.39 4.91 -6.53
CA LEU A 165 1.53 6.37 -6.55
C LEU A 165 1.44 6.99 -5.14
N GLY A 166 0.90 6.27 -4.15
CA GLY A 166 0.85 6.71 -2.76
C GLY A 166 -0.03 7.94 -2.52
N ILE A 167 -1.07 8.13 -3.33
CA ILE A 167 -2.02 9.24 -3.18
C ILE A 167 -2.74 9.11 -1.82
N LYS A 168 -2.80 10.19 -1.07
CA LYS A 168 -3.39 10.22 0.27
C LYS A 168 -4.85 9.74 0.25
N GLU A 169 -5.23 8.91 1.23
CA GLU A 169 -6.55 8.27 1.38
C GLU A 169 -6.89 7.24 0.27
N ILE A 170 -5.95 6.92 -0.62
CA ILE A 170 -6.17 5.94 -1.67
C ILE A 170 -5.45 4.64 -1.31
N GLY A 171 -6.22 3.70 -0.76
CA GLY A 171 -5.76 2.35 -0.42
C GLY A 171 -5.85 1.38 -1.60
N LEU A 172 -5.39 0.14 -1.38
CA LEU A 172 -5.40 -0.90 -2.42
C LEU A 172 -6.82 -1.22 -2.92
N GLU A 173 -7.83 -1.32 -2.03
CA GLU A 173 -9.22 -1.61 -2.43
C GLU A 173 -9.81 -0.44 -3.25
N THR A 174 -9.59 0.80 -2.81
CA THR A 174 -10.00 1.99 -3.58
C THR A 174 -9.33 2.02 -4.97
N SER A 175 -8.04 1.64 -5.04
CA SER A 175 -7.32 1.54 -6.32
C SER A 175 -7.90 0.47 -7.24
N LYS A 176 -8.38 -0.66 -6.69
CA LYS A 176 -9.11 -1.69 -7.46
C LYS A 176 -10.43 -1.16 -8.01
N ASN A 177 -11.20 -0.42 -7.19
CA ASN A 177 -12.46 0.16 -7.62
C ASN A 177 -12.23 1.21 -8.73
N LEU A 178 -11.20 2.04 -8.60
CA LEU A 178 -10.77 2.97 -9.66
C LEU A 178 -10.40 2.22 -10.94
N SER A 179 -9.59 1.16 -10.85
CA SER A 179 -9.19 0.35 -12.01
C SER A 179 -10.39 -0.30 -12.72
N LYS A 180 -11.37 -0.80 -11.96
CA LYS A 180 -12.62 -1.36 -12.52
C LYS A 180 -13.47 -0.31 -13.23
N ARG A 181 -13.54 0.90 -12.66
CA ARG A 181 -14.39 1.99 -13.20
C ARG A 181 -13.79 2.63 -14.45
N PHE A 182 -12.49 2.92 -14.41
CA PHE A 182 -11.82 3.70 -15.46
C PHE A 182 -11.14 2.84 -16.53
N LEU A 183 -10.77 1.59 -16.21
CA LEU A 183 -10.16 0.59 -17.10
C LEU A 183 -8.77 0.96 -17.66
N LYS A 184 -8.49 2.24 -17.86
CA LYS A 184 -7.21 2.78 -18.36
C LYS A 184 -6.79 3.99 -17.53
N ILE A 185 -5.49 4.18 -17.40
CA ILE A 185 -4.94 5.29 -16.60
C ILE A 185 -5.28 6.66 -17.23
N GLU A 186 -5.34 6.72 -18.56
CA GLU A 186 -5.64 7.95 -19.29
C GLU A 186 -7.06 8.46 -18.97
N ASN A 187 -8.00 7.55 -18.71
CA ASN A 187 -9.36 7.93 -18.31
C ASN A 187 -9.39 8.57 -16.92
N ILE A 188 -8.45 8.20 -16.03
CA ILE A 188 -8.31 8.80 -14.70
C ILE A 188 -7.75 10.22 -14.81
N PHE A 189 -6.85 10.49 -15.77
CA PHE A 189 -6.26 11.82 -15.97
C PHE A 189 -7.30 12.90 -16.29
N SER A 190 -8.39 12.52 -16.96
CA SER A 190 -9.45 13.44 -17.38
C SER A 190 -10.69 13.40 -16.46
N ALA A 191 -10.67 12.62 -15.38
CA ALA A 191 -11.81 12.43 -14.49
C ALA A 191 -12.06 13.66 -13.60
N SER A 192 -13.33 14.03 -13.45
CA SER A 192 -13.77 15.07 -12.54
C SER A 192 -13.86 14.57 -11.08
N VAL A 193 -14.05 15.50 -10.14
CA VAL A 193 -14.34 15.16 -8.73
C VAL A 193 -15.58 14.28 -8.63
N ASP A 194 -16.64 14.59 -9.39
CA ASP A 194 -17.89 13.84 -9.37
C ASP A 194 -17.71 12.41 -9.92
N ASP A 195 -16.85 12.24 -10.96
CA ASP A 195 -16.51 10.92 -11.48
C ASP A 195 -15.79 10.06 -10.43
N PHE A 196 -14.94 10.66 -9.59
CA PHE A 196 -14.28 9.97 -8.49
C PHE A 196 -15.26 9.64 -7.36
N ILE A 197 -16.15 10.54 -6.98
CA ILE A 197 -17.17 10.30 -5.93
C ILE A 197 -18.12 9.16 -6.34
N ALA A 198 -18.37 8.99 -7.63
CA ALA A 198 -19.20 7.90 -8.15
C ALA A 198 -18.54 6.50 -8.03
N VAL A 199 -17.29 6.41 -7.61
CA VAL A 199 -16.58 5.13 -7.38
C VAL A 199 -16.84 4.65 -5.96
N ASP A 200 -17.11 3.35 -5.78
CA ASP A 200 -17.32 2.75 -4.46
C ASP A 200 -16.14 3.02 -3.52
N ASP A 201 -16.44 3.30 -2.26
CA ASP A 201 -15.48 3.60 -1.19
C ASP A 201 -14.64 4.89 -1.39
N ILE A 202 -15.09 5.82 -2.24
CA ILE A 202 -14.47 7.14 -2.42
C ILE A 202 -15.39 8.23 -1.87
N GLY A 203 -14.94 8.90 -0.80
CA GLY A 203 -15.59 10.07 -0.22
C GLY A 203 -15.00 11.39 -0.75
N GLU A 204 -15.54 12.51 -0.27
CA GLU A 204 -15.13 13.87 -0.68
C GLU A 204 -13.63 14.14 -0.53
N VAL A 205 -13.01 13.67 0.58
CA VAL A 205 -11.57 13.88 0.83
C VAL A 205 -10.71 13.11 -0.16
N ALA A 206 -11.04 11.84 -0.40
CA ALA A 206 -10.30 10.99 -1.33
C ALA A 206 -10.44 11.48 -2.78
N SER A 207 -11.64 11.89 -3.19
CA SER A 207 -11.90 12.44 -4.53
C SER A 207 -11.15 13.76 -4.76
N ALA A 208 -11.10 14.64 -3.75
CA ALA A 208 -10.33 15.88 -3.83
C ALA A 208 -8.83 15.62 -3.98
N ASN A 209 -8.28 14.63 -3.24
CA ASN A 209 -6.87 14.23 -3.35
C ASN A 209 -6.54 13.65 -4.73
N LEU A 210 -7.42 12.78 -5.26
CA LEU A 210 -7.27 12.24 -6.62
C LEU A 210 -7.29 13.36 -7.67
N HIS A 211 -8.28 14.22 -7.60
CA HIS A 211 -8.42 15.32 -8.54
C HIS A 211 -7.21 16.27 -8.46
N ALA A 212 -6.75 16.64 -7.27
CA ALA A 212 -5.57 17.48 -7.10
C ALA A 212 -4.32 16.83 -7.70
N PHE A 213 -4.12 15.51 -7.48
CA PHE A 213 -2.98 14.79 -8.02
C PHE A 213 -3.00 14.71 -9.56
N PHE A 214 -4.14 14.35 -10.15
CA PHE A 214 -4.29 14.18 -11.60
C PHE A 214 -4.60 15.50 -12.35
N SER A 215 -4.89 16.61 -11.68
CA SER A 215 -4.95 17.93 -12.29
C SER A 215 -3.58 18.61 -12.40
N ASP A 216 -2.58 18.13 -11.67
CA ASP A 216 -1.22 18.65 -11.76
C ASP A 216 -0.55 18.17 -13.06
N LYS A 217 -0.33 19.11 -13.99
CA LYS A 217 0.30 18.83 -15.30
C LYS A 217 1.69 18.21 -15.19
N LEU A 218 2.42 18.51 -14.11
CA LEU A 218 3.75 17.94 -13.88
C LEU A 218 3.62 16.45 -13.50
N ASN A 219 2.63 16.10 -12.69
CA ASN A 219 2.36 14.70 -12.36
C ASN A 219 1.92 13.91 -13.60
N ILE A 220 1.00 14.45 -14.41
CA ILE A 220 0.56 13.82 -15.64
C ILE A 220 1.74 13.58 -16.58
N LYS A 221 2.52 14.61 -16.88
CA LYS A 221 3.70 14.49 -17.74
C LYS A 221 4.68 13.43 -17.21
N PHE A 222 4.93 13.42 -15.91
CA PHE A 222 5.81 12.43 -15.27
C PHE A 222 5.28 11.00 -15.42
N LEU A 223 3.97 10.80 -15.22
CA LEU A 223 3.34 9.49 -15.39
C LEU A 223 3.39 9.03 -16.87
N GLU A 224 3.14 9.91 -17.82
CA GLU A 224 3.28 9.61 -19.25
C GLU A 224 4.71 9.19 -19.58
N GLU A 225 5.72 9.88 -19.05
CA GLU A 225 7.13 9.51 -19.23
C GLU A 225 7.45 8.13 -18.66
N ILE A 226 6.91 7.77 -17.47
CA ILE A 226 7.09 6.44 -16.90
C ILE A 226 6.39 5.38 -17.74
N ILE A 227 5.15 5.60 -18.13
CA ILE A 227 4.38 4.65 -18.94
C ILE A 227 5.09 4.39 -20.28
N ASN A 228 5.67 5.42 -20.90
CA ASN A 228 6.44 5.31 -22.14
C ASN A 228 7.74 4.50 -21.99
N LEU A 229 8.19 4.16 -20.76
CA LEU A 229 9.28 3.21 -20.53
C LEU A 229 8.88 1.74 -20.76
N GLY A 230 7.68 1.50 -21.29
CA GLY A 230 7.19 0.18 -21.71
C GLY A 230 6.32 -0.50 -20.64
N PHE A 231 5.60 0.28 -19.85
CA PHE A 231 4.62 -0.26 -18.92
C PHE A 231 3.40 -0.83 -19.64
N LYS A 232 2.92 -1.96 -19.14
CA LYS A 232 1.64 -2.58 -19.52
C LYS A 232 0.76 -2.61 -18.29
N LEU A 233 -0.19 -1.69 -18.22
CA LEU A 233 -1.13 -1.55 -17.13
C LEU A 233 -2.40 -2.32 -17.48
N GLU A 234 -2.60 -3.48 -16.85
CA GLU A 234 -3.77 -4.32 -17.10
C GLU A 234 -4.91 -3.87 -16.17
N ALA A 235 -6.06 -3.55 -16.72
CA ALA A 235 -7.26 -3.28 -15.91
C ALA A 235 -7.63 -4.51 -15.08
N GLU A 236 -8.25 -4.28 -13.92
CA GLU A 236 -8.93 -5.36 -13.21
C GLU A 236 -9.97 -5.96 -14.17
N LYS A 237 -9.96 -7.28 -14.28
CA LYS A 237 -11.02 -7.96 -15.02
C LYS A 237 -12.33 -7.61 -14.31
N VAL A 238 -13.21 -6.89 -14.99
CA VAL A 238 -14.59 -6.78 -14.56
C VAL A 238 -15.12 -8.19 -14.69
N THR A 239 -15.15 -8.91 -13.60
CA THR A 239 -15.83 -10.20 -13.58
C THR A 239 -17.29 -9.91 -13.88
N SER A 240 -17.68 -10.12 -15.14
CA SER A 240 -19.06 -10.27 -15.47
C SER A 240 -19.65 -11.26 -14.44
N GLN A 241 -20.81 -10.97 -13.91
CA GLN A 241 -21.54 -11.83 -12.95
C GLN A 241 -21.88 -13.23 -13.52
N THR A 242 -21.16 -13.69 -14.52
CA THR A 242 -21.32 -14.97 -15.19
C THR A 242 -20.57 -16.12 -14.50
N SER A 243 -19.65 -15.84 -13.58
CA SER A 243 -19.10 -16.91 -12.75
C SER A 243 -20.15 -17.37 -11.74
N ILE A 244 -20.34 -18.69 -11.62
CA ILE A 244 -21.24 -19.33 -10.65
C ILE A 244 -20.90 -18.89 -9.22
N LEU A 245 -19.65 -18.50 -8.96
CA LEU A 245 -19.16 -17.98 -7.68
C LEU A 245 -19.33 -16.48 -7.50
N GLY A 246 -19.80 -15.75 -8.53
CA GLY A 246 -19.99 -14.30 -8.45
C GLY A 246 -20.87 -13.86 -7.28
N GLY A 247 -20.36 -12.98 -6.41
CA GLY A 247 -21.03 -12.49 -5.21
C GLY A 247 -21.01 -13.43 -4.00
N LYS A 248 -20.51 -14.68 -4.13
CA LYS A 248 -20.37 -15.63 -3.02
C LYS A 248 -19.33 -15.17 -2.02
N LYS A 249 -19.53 -15.50 -0.75
CA LYS A 249 -18.59 -15.21 0.36
C LYS A 249 -17.81 -16.45 0.70
N ILE A 250 -16.50 -16.42 0.52
CA ILE A 250 -15.60 -17.55 0.78
C ILE A 250 -14.59 -17.17 1.86
N ALA A 251 -14.44 -18.04 2.87
CA ALA A 251 -13.40 -17.92 3.87
C ALA A 251 -12.24 -18.89 3.59
N ILE A 252 -11.00 -18.46 3.84
CA ILE A 252 -9.80 -19.29 3.70
C ILE A 252 -9.21 -19.51 5.08
N THR A 253 -8.93 -20.78 5.44
CA THR A 253 -8.32 -21.15 6.72
C THR A 253 -7.30 -22.27 6.57
N GLY A 254 -6.30 -22.30 7.46
CA GLY A 254 -5.20 -23.26 7.39
C GLY A 254 -4.12 -22.87 6.40
N LYS A 255 -3.08 -23.73 6.30
CA LYS A 255 -1.94 -23.57 5.39
C LYS A 255 -2.24 -24.33 4.09
N LEU A 256 -2.23 -23.66 2.96
CA LEU A 256 -2.44 -24.24 1.64
C LEU A 256 -1.13 -24.87 1.13
N SER A 257 -1.22 -25.97 0.36
CA SER A 257 -0.05 -26.75 -0.07
C SER A 257 0.49 -26.29 -1.43
N PHE A 258 -0.39 -25.82 -2.34
CA PHE A 258 -0.04 -25.58 -3.74
C PHE A 258 -0.10 -24.12 -4.17
N ILE A 259 -0.71 -23.27 -3.37
CA ILE A 259 -0.92 -21.85 -3.70
C ILE A 259 -0.78 -20.99 -2.44
N SER A 260 -0.22 -19.79 -2.54
CA SER A 260 -0.21 -18.87 -1.41
C SER A 260 -1.61 -18.34 -1.12
N ARG A 261 -1.86 -17.92 0.13
CA ARG A 261 -3.16 -17.37 0.52
C ARG A 261 -3.50 -16.12 -0.28
N ASP A 262 -2.52 -15.28 -0.55
CA ASP A 262 -2.71 -14.03 -1.28
C ASP A 262 -3.01 -14.29 -2.76
N GLU A 263 -2.32 -15.26 -3.37
CA GLU A 263 -2.61 -15.68 -4.76
C GLU A 263 -3.99 -16.30 -4.89
N LEU A 264 -4.40 -17.18 -3.95
CA LEU A 264 -5.74 -17.75 -3.96
C LEU A 264 -6.80 -16.67 -3.75
N LYS A 265 -6.56 -15.73 -2.83
CA LYS A 265 -7.44 -14.59 -2.61
C LYS A 265 -7.64 -13.80 -3.91
N SER A 266 -6.55 -13.49 -4.61
CA SER A 266 -6.61 -12.77 -5.89
C SER A 266 -7.41 -13.54 -6.96
N LYS A 267 -7.17 -14.87 -7.10
CA LYS A 267 -7.92 -15.69 -8.05
C LYS A 267 -9.42 -15.73 -7.74
N LEU A 268 -9.81 -15.85 -6.47
CA LEU A 268 -11.20 -15.85 -6.05
C LEU A 268 -11.86 -14.49 -6.28
N GLU A 269 -11.15 -13.41 -6.00
CA GLU A 269 -11.63 -12.05 -6.26
C GLU A 269 -11.79 -11.81 -7.79
N ASP A 270 -10.91 -12.38 -8.60
CA ASP A 270 -11.01 -12.37 -10.07
C ASP A 270 -12.28 -13.12 -10.58
N LEU A 271 -12.81 -14.08 -9.81
CA LEU A 271 -14.06 -14.77 -10.06
C LEU A 271 -15.30 -14.07 -9.44
N GLY A 272 -15.13 -12.86 -8.91
CA GLY A 272 -16.20 -12.08 -8.27
C GLY A 272 -16.59 -12.53 -6.86
N VAL A 273 -15.76 -13.36 -6.21
CA VAL A 273 -15.97 -13.85 -4.85
C VAL A 273 -15.57 -12.78 -3.83
N LYS A 274 -16.38 -12.65 -2.77
CA LYS A 274 -16.00 -11.85 -1.59
C LYS A 274 -15.25 -12.70 -0.59
N VAL A 275 -13.90 -12.54 -0.53
CA VAL A 275 -13.09 -13.27 0.46
C VAL A 275 -13.25 -12.64 1.83
N VAL A 276 -13.68 -13.43 2.82
CA VAL A 276 -13.98 -12.95 4.19
C VAL A 276 -13.01 -13.55 5.21
N ASN A 277 -12.66 -12.76 6.23
CA ASN A 277 -11.74 -13.19 7.28
C ASN A 277 -12.42 -13.96 8.43
N SER A 278 -13.73 -13.84 8.57
CA SER A 278 -14.52 -14.47 9.62
C SER A 278 -15.63 -15.34 9.03
N ILE A 279 -15.93 -16.46 9.68
CA ILE A 279 -17.00 -17.37 9.28
C ILE A 279 -18.30 -16.99 9.99
N SER A 280 -19.38 -16.84 9.23
CA SER A 280 -20.74 -16.53 9.69
C SER A 280 -21.78 -17.34 8.90
N LYS A 281 -23.05 -17.26 9.29
CA LYS A 281 -24.17 -17.89 8.55
C LYS A 281 -24.29 -17.42 7.09
N ASN A 282 -23.67 -16.27 6.76
CA ASN A 282 -23.67 -15.70 5.41
C ASN A 282 -22.41 -16.06 4.61
N THR A 283 -21.61 -17.02 5.08
CA THR A 283 -20.44 -17.56 4.36
C THR A 283 -20.93 -18.74 3.53
N ASP A 284 -20.67 -18.72 2.22
CA ASP A 284 -21.13 -19.77 1.30
C ASP A 284 -20.19 -20.98 1.31
N TYR A 285 -18.87 -20.76 1.28
CA TYR A 285 -17.85 -21.80 1.25
C TYR A 285 -16.70 -21.52 2.19
N VAL A 286 -16.02 -22.56 2.65
CA VAL A 286 -14.76 -22.45 3.42
C VAL A 286 -13.70 -23.31 2.78
N ILE A 287 -12.64 -22.68 2.29
CA ILE A 287 -11.46 -23.39 1.78
C ILE A 287 -10.51 -23.69 2.93
N VAL A 288 -10.15 -24.97 3.05
CA VAL A 288 -9.44 -25.50 4.21
C VAL A 288 -8.13 -26.17 3.78
N GLY A 289 -7.01 -25.59 4.24
CA GLY A 289 -5.68 -26.22 4.19
C GLY A 289 -5.34 -26.99 5.46
N SER A 290 -4.08 -27.36 5.64
CA SER A 290 -3.59 -27.99 6.85
C SER A 290 -3.67 -27.03 8.05
N ASP A 291 -3.80 -27.57 9.26
CA ASP A 291 -3.85 -26.81 10.54
C ASP A 291 -4.94 -25.73 10.62
N ALA A 292 -6.13 -26.04 10.13
CA ALA A 292 -7.23 -25.08 9.97
C ALA A 292 -7.88 -24.57 11.29
N GLY A 293 -7.57 -25.17 12.43
CA GLY A 293 -7.98 -24.73 13.76
C GLY A 293 -9.49 -24.51 13.96
N SER A 294 -9.84 -23.58 14.88
CA SER A 294 -11.22 -23.29 15.31
C SER A 294 -12.16 -22.81 14.21
N LYS A 295 -11.65 -22.28 13.11
CA LYS A 295 -12.47 -21.85 11.99
C LYS A 295 -13.13 -23.04 11.26
N LEU A 296 -12.44 -24.17 11.14
CA LEU A 296 -12.99 -25.40 10.54
C LEU A 296 -14.17 -25.91 11.38
N GLU A 297 -14.03 -25.95 12.70
CA GLU A 297 -15.10 -26.38 13.60
C GLU A 297 -16.32 -25.47 13.49
N LYS A 298 -16.10 -24.16 13.39
CA LYS A 298 -17.18 -23.19 13.20
C LYS A 298 -17.89 -23.36 11.86
N ALA A 299 -17.17 -23.68 10.79
CA ALA A 299 -17.77 -23.98 9.49
C ALA A 299 -18.68 -25.23 9.55
N ARG A 300 -18.22 -26.29 10.22
CA ARG A 300 -19.00 -27.52 10.44
C ARG A 300 -20.26 -27.24 11.28
N ALA A 301 -20.13 -26.49 12.37
CA ALA A 301 -21.24 -26.14 13.24
C ALA A 301 -22.32 -25.30 12.53
N LEU A 302 -21.94 -24.54 11.49
CA LEU A 302 -22.85 -23.74 10.68
C LEU A 302 -23.32 -24.44 9.39
N ASN A 303 -22.95 -25.72 9.18
CA ASN A 303 -23.23 -26.52 7.97
C ASN A 303 -22.80 -25.80 6.67
N ILE A 304 -21.67 -25.11 6.69
CA ILE A 304 -21.12 -24.43 5.52
C ILE A 304 -20.30 -25.47 4.72
N GLU A 305 -20.42 -25.39 3.40
CA GLU A 305 -19.70 -26.29 2.49
C GLU A 305 -18.17 -26.05 2.59
N ILE A 306 -17.44 -27.16 2.78
CA ILE A 306 -16.01 -27.14 3.03
C ILE A 306 -15.28 -27.70 1.80
N ILE A 307 -14.41 -26.91 1.21
CA ILE A 307 -13.56 -27.27 0.09
C ILE A 307 -12.16 -27.54 0.64
N SER A 308 -11.69 -28.79 0.51
CA SER A 308 -10.31 -29.13 0.91
C SER A 308 -9.31 -28.58 -0.09
N ASP A 309 -8.10 -28.30 0.38
CA ASP A 309 -6.96 -27.87 -0.44
C ASP A 309 -6.71 -28.79 -1.64
N LYS A 310 -6.91 -30.12 -1.46
CA LYS A 310 -6.75 -31.12 -2.53
C LYS A 310 -7.80 -31.00 -3.65
N ASN A 311 -8.96 -30.47 -3.36
CA ASN A 311 -10.08 -30.33 -4.30
C ASN A 311 -10.20 -28.91 -4.87
N LEU A 312 -9.27 -28.01 -4.48
CA LEU A 312 -9.30 -26.60 -4.83
C LEU A 312 -9.27 -26.37 -6.34
N ASP A 313 -8.35 -27.03 -7.05
CA ASP A 313 -8.22 -26.90 -8.50
C ASP A 313 -9.46 -27.34 -9.24
N THR A 314 -10.06 -28.47 -8.80
CA THR A 314 -11.32 -28.97 -9.37
C THR A 314 -12.46 -28.01 -9.11
N PHE A 315 -12.54 -27.46 -7.89
CA PHE A 315 -13.55 -26.47 -7.51
C PHE A 315 -13.43 -25.18 -8.34
N LEU A 316 -12.23 -24.67 -8.52
CA LEU A 316 -11.99 -23.48 -9.35
C LEU A 316 -12.35 -23.75 -10.81
N ALA A 317 -11.86 -24.83 -11.40
CA ALA A 317 -12.13 -25.19 -12.81
C ALA A 317 -13.63 -25.39 -13.12
N GLN A 318 -14.41 -25.96 -12.20
CA GLN A 318 -15.84 -26.14 -12.35
C GLN A 318 -16.63 -24.83 -12.29
N ASN A 319 -16.05 -23.76 -11.75
CA ASN A 319 -16.72 -22.48 -11.49
C ASN A 319 -16.11 -21.30 -12.28
N GLU A 320 -15.14 -21.57 -13.17
CA GLU A 320 -14.50 -20.58 -14.06
C GLU A 320 -15.32 -20.28 -15.34
N ASN A 321 -16.46 -20.95 -15.55
CA ASN A 321 -17.32 -20.78 -16.75
C ASN A 321 -18.44 -19.81 -16.51
#